data_720fe007f0f1406f934f7db69440701d
#
_entry.id   720fe007f0f1406f934f7db69440701d
#
_cell.length_a   1.000
_cell.length_b   1.000
_cell.length_c   1.000
_cell.angle_alpha   90.00
_cell.angle_beta   90.00
_cell.angle_gamma   90.00
#
_symmetry.space_group_name_H-M   'P 1'
#
loop_
_entity.id
_entity.type
_entity.pdbx_description
1 polymer ?
#
loop_
_entity_poly.entity_id
_entity_poly.type
_entity_poly.pdbx_seq_one_letter_code
_entity_poly.pdbx_strand_id
1 'polypeptide(L)'
;MTEQQVLRILQKVYRQQNLLDSLRSELQHIIEDIGPKAINPQIPKTSGGKDPDLSNTLTRIERRRNHLLNCFLRQVDKMITLKKNAYDLVSLCQDEEAQSILVDRYLRNLKWEDIIASHHYSKARIFDFRQKGIREIAINTRKKCHKKDWTKF
;
A
#
# COMPACT_ATOMS: atom_id res chain seq x y z
N MET A 1 9.04 -6.57 22.28
CA MET A 1 8.00 -7.12 21.36
C MET A 1 8.29 -8.58 21.07
N THR A 2 7.27 -9.36 20.62
CA THR A 2 7.47 -10.70 20.07
C THR A 2 7.74 -10.64 18.56
N GLU A 3 8.37 -11.68 18.00
CA GLU A 3 8.58 -11.79 16.54
C GLU A 3 7.26 -11.67 15.76
N GLN A 4 6.19 -12.27 16.28
CA GLN A 4 4.86 -12.19 15.65
C GLN A 4 4.29 -10.76 15.65
N GLN A 5 4.55 -9.96 16.68
CA GLN A 5 4.12 -8.55 16.73
C GLN A 5 4.89 -7.71 15.71
N VAL A 6 6.21 -7.92 15.60
CA VAL A 6 7.03 -7.28 14.56
C VAL A 6 6.49 -7.60 13.18
N LEU A 7 6.27 -8.89 12.90
CA LEU A 7 5.74 -9.34 11.62
C LEU A 7 4.36 -8.75 11.30
N ARG A 8 3.46 -8.67 12.29
CA ARG A 8 2.13 -8.06 12.11
C ARG A 8 2.22 -6.59 11.69
N ILE A 9 3.12 -5.81 12.31
CA ILE A 9 3.32 -4.39 11.96
C ILE A 9 3.82 -4.28 10.51
N LEU A 10 4.84 -5.03 10.15
CA LEU A 10 5.39 -5.02 8.79
C LEU A 10 4.36 -5.46 7.75
N GLN A 11 3.60 -6.53 8.03
CA GLN A 11 2.53 -6.98 7.15
C GLN A 11 1.38 -5.97 7.01
N LYS A 12 1.12 -5.16 8.06
CA LYS A 12 0.10 -4.11 8.00
C LYS A 12 0.48 -3.04 6.99
N VAL A 13 1.76 -2.67 6.90
CA VAL A 13 2.28 -1.74 5.87
C VAL A 13 2.07 -2.33 4.48
N TYR A 14 2.47 -3.58 4.28
CA TYR A 14 2.31 -4.29 3.01
C TYR A 14 0.84 -4.33 2.54
N ARG A 15 -0.10 -4.68 3.43
CA ARG A 15 -1.54 -4.71 3.12
C ARG A 15 -2.10 -3.32 2.81
N GLN A 16 -1.64 -2.30 3.54
CA GLN A 16 -2.07 -0.92 3.33
C GLN A 16 -1.61 -0.40 1.96
N GLN A 17 -0.41 -0.78 1.50
CA GLN A 17 0.08 -0.44 0.17
C GLN A 17 -0.81 -1.06 -0.92
N ASN A 18 -1.13 -2.34 -0.82
CA ASN A 18 -2.01 -3.01 -1.78
C ASN A 18 -3.41 -2.37 -1.85
N LEU A 19 -3.95 -1.92 -0.70
CA LEU A 19 -5.20 -1.17 -0.67
C LEU A 19 -5.10 0.16 -1.42
N LEU A 20 -4.00 0.90 -1.24
CA LEU A 20 -3.76 2.15 -1.95
C LEU A 20 -3.64 1.93 -3.46
N ASP A 21 -2.93 0.88 -3.88
CA ASP A 21 -2.77 0.54 -5.28
C ASP A 21 -4.12 0.18 -5.92
N SER A 22 -4.99 -0.55 -5.20
CA SER A 22 -6.36 -0.86 -5.63
C SER A 22 -7.22 0.41 -5.78
N LEU A 23 -7.22 1.30 -4.78
CA LEU A 23 -7.97 2.57 -4.85
C LEU A 23 -7.47 3.49 -5.97
N ARG A 24 -6.15 3.50 -6.20
CA ARG A 24 -5.54 4.25 -7.31
C ARG A 24 -6.03 3.73 -8.66
N SER A 25 -6.04 2.40 -8.83
CA SER A 25 -6.54 1.78 -10.06
C SER A 25 -8.01 2.10 -10.29
N GLU A 26 -8.86 2.05 -9.26
CA GLU A 26 -10.29 2.40 -9.36
C GLU A 26 -10.50 3.87 -9.74
N LEU A 27 -9.71 4.80 -9.15
CA LEU A 27 -9.73 6.21 -9.53
C LEU A 27 -9.32 6.43 -10.99
N GLN A 28 -8.28 5.71 -11.44
CA GLN A 28 -7.81 5.78 -12.83
C GLN A 28 -8.90 5.33 -13.81
N HIS A 29 -9.60 4.23 -13.54
CA HIS A 29 -10.72 3.76 -14.36
C HIS A 29 -11.84 4.80 -14.46
N ILE A 30 -12.21 5.46 -13.36
CA ILE A 30 -13.23 6.51 -13.40
C ILE A 30 -12.79 7.70 -14.26
N ILE A 31 -11.50 8.07 -14.23
CA ILE A 31 -10.96 9.15 -15.07
C ILE A 31 -10.99 8.76 -16.56
N GLU A 32 -10.65 7.52 -16.87
CA GLU A 32 -10.67 6.98 -18.22
C GLU A 32 -12.09 6.87 -18.79
N ASP A 33 -13.07 6.49 -17.97
CA ASP A 33 -14.48 6.42 -18.35
C ASP A 33 -15.10 7.80 -18.64
N ILE A 34 -14.58 8.87 -18.02
CA ILE A 34 -15.01 10.27 -18.28
C ILE A 34 -14.31 10.85 -19.54
N GLY A 35 -13.26 10.18 -20.04
CA GLY A 35 -12.48 10.64 -21.20
C GLY A 35 -13.27 10.66 -22.52
N PRO A 36 -12.65 11.10 -23.63
CA PRO A 36 -13.33 11.41 -24.91
C PRO A 36 -14.11 10.27 -25.56
N LYS A 37 -14.08 9.07 -25.00
CA LYS A 37 -14.96 7.95 -25.41
C LYS A 37 -16.44 8.19 -25.10
N ALA A 38 -16.76 9.08 -24.16
CA ALA A 38 -18.14 9.43 -23.81
C ALA A 38 -18.79 10.37 -24.83
N ILE A 39 -18.03 10.92 -25.76
CA ILE A 39 -18.53 11.79 -26.84
C ILE A 39 -18.37 11.01 -28.15
N ASN A 40 -19.19 10.01 -28.37
CA ASN A 40 -19.35 9.40 -29.69
C ASN A 40 -20.50 10.10 -30.42
N PRO A 41 -20.24 11.00 -31.41
CA PRO A 41 -21.29 11.76 -32.12
C PRO A 41 -22.10 10.90 -33.09
N GLN A 42 -21.88 9.59 -33.17
CA GLN A 42 -22.50 8.67 -34.12
C GLN A 42 -23.64 7.80 -33.53
N ILE A 43 -24.20 8.16 -32.39
CA ILE A 43 -25.45 7.52 -31.96
C ILE A 43 -26.58 8.14 -32.79
N PRO A 44 -27.25 7.37 -33.68
CA PRO A 44 -28.41 7.90 -34.42
C PRO A 44 -29.49 8.28 -33.40
N LYS A 45 -29.96 9.52 -33.47
CA LYS A 45 -31.10 10.01 -32.68
C LYS A 45 -32.32 9.17 -33.04
N THR A 46 -32.61 8.13 -32.30
CA THR A 46 -33.90 7.45 -32.32
C THR A 46 -34.88 8.35 -31.57
N SER A 47 -35.80 8.88 -32.35
CA SER A 47 -36.90 9.73 -31.91
C SER A 47 -37.67 9.12 -30.76
N GLY A 48 -37.84 9.82 -29.63
CA GLY A 48 -38.88 9.57 -28.65
C GLY A 48 -38.48 9.09 -27.26
N GLY A 49 -37.21 8.89 -26.91
CA GLY A 49 -36.80 8.62 -25.55
C GLY A 49 -36.40 9.91 -24.82
N LYS A 50 -36.84 10.14 -23.57
CA LYS A 50 -36.27 11.17 -22.69
C LYS A 50 -34.77 10.92 -22.68
N ASP A 51 -33.95 11.84 -23.20
CA ASP A 51 -32.50 11.80 -23.10
C ASP A 51 -32.15 11.54 -21.63
N PRO A 52 -31.38 10.48 -21.30
CA PRO A 52 -30.91 10.31 -19.94
C PRO A 52 -30.17 11.60 -19.62
N ASP A 53 -30.61 12.31 -18.57
CA ASP A 53 -30.12 13.63 -18.18
C ASP A 53 -28.59 13.52 -17.95
N LEU A 54 -27.83 13.87 -18.98
CA LEU A 54 -26.36 13.85 -18.99
C LEU A 54 -25.79 14.63 -17.80
N SER A 55 -26.48 15.69 -17.38
CA SER A 55 -26.13 16.48 -16.20
C SER A 55 -26.18 15.65 -14.92
N ASN A 56 -27.24 14.86 -14.71
CA ASN A 56 -27.37 13.99 -13.54
C ASN A 56 -26.32 12.87 -13.56
N THR A 57 -26.00 12.34 -14.72
CA THR A 57 -24.98 11.29 -14.87
C THR A 57 -23.60 11.83 -14.56
N LEU A 58 -23.20 13.00 -15.09
CA LEU A 58 -21.94 13.65 -14.78
C LEU A 58 -21.82 13.98 -13.30
N THR A 59 -22.86 14.56 -12.71
CA THR A 59 -22.91 14.88 -11.27
C THR A 59 -22.71 13.62 -10.41
N ARG A 60 -23.29 12.49 -10.79
CA ARG A 60 -23.12 11.20 -10.08
C ARG A 60 -21.68 10.69 -10.18
N ILE A 61 -21.06 10.79 -11.36
CA ILE A 61 -19.68 10.38 -11.57
C ILE A 61 -18.72 11.27 -10.75
N GLU A 62 -18.92 12.57 -10.75
CA GLU A 62 -18.12 13.52 -9.96
C GLU A 62 -18.23 13.24 -8.45
N ARG A 63 -19.44 12.98 -7.93
CA ARG A 63 -19.63 12.61 -6.52
C ARG A 63 -18.87 11.33 -6.19
N ARG A 64 -18.94 10.30 -7.04
CA ARG A 64 -18.22 9.04 -6.85
C ARG A 64 -16.71 9.27 -6.85
N ARG A 65 -16.18 10.03 -7.83
CA ARG A 65 -14.77 10.40 -7.90
C ARG A 65 -14.31 11.11 -6.63
N ASN A 66 -15.05 12.13 -6.18
CA ASN A 66 -14.70 12.91 -5.00
C ASN A 66 -14.76 12.06 -3.73
N HIS A 67 -15.71 11.15 -3.61
CA HIS A 67 -15.76 10.20 -2.50
C HIS A 67 -14.53 9.27 -2.47
N LEU A 68 -14.18 8.66 -3.59
CA LEU A 68 -13.00 7.80 -3.70
C LEU A 68 -11.70 8.56 -3.44
N LEU A 69 -11.57 9.78 -3.96
CA LEU A 69 -10.41 10.63 -3.71
C LEU A 69 -10.24 10.92 -2.20
N ASN A 70 -11.32 11.26 -1.51
CA ASN A 70 -11.29 11.48 -0.07
C ASN A 70 -10.94 10.20 0.71
N CYS A 71 -11.41 9.04 0.26
CA CYS A 71 -11.02 7.75 0.82
C CYS A 71 -9.53 7.48 0.60
N PHE A 72 -9.03 7.71 -0.61
CA PHE A 72 -7.63 7.55 -0.97
C PHE A 72 -6.72 8.43 -0.10
N LEU A 73 -7.01 9.72 0.01
CA LEU A 73 -6.22 10.65 0.83
C LEU A 73 -6.13 10.22 2.29
N ARG A 74 -7.25 9.80 2.90
CA ARG A 74 -7.24 9.25 4.27
C ARG A 74 -6.38 7.99 4.41
N GLN A 75 -6.34 7.14 3.38
CA GLN A 75 -5.48 5.95 3.41
C GLN A 75 -4.01 6.30 3.19
N VAL A 76 -3.70 7.35 2.42
CA VAL A 76 -2.33 7.89 2.28
C VAL A 76 -1.80 8.36 3.63
N ASP A 77 -2.56 9.14 4.40
CA ASP A 77 -2.14 9.61 5.72
C ASP A 77 -1.84 8.45 6.68
N LYS A 78 -2.70 7.42 6.68
CA LYS A 78 -2.45 6.19 7.45
C LYS A 78 -1.18 5.49 6.99
N MET A 79 -0.93 5.44 5.67
CA MET A 79 0.26 4.81 5.11
C MET A 79 1.54 5.53 5.53
N ILE A 80 1.56 6.86 5.51
CA ILE A 80 2.69 7.67 5.94
C ILE A 80 3.06 7.32 7.39
N THR A 81 2.04 7.29 8.27
CA THR A 81 2.22 6.95 9.68
C THR A 81 2.74 5.52 9.86
N LEU A 82 2.15 4.55 9.16
CA LEU A 82 2.56 3.15 9.21
C LEU A 82 3.99 2.94 8.70
N LYS A 83 4.36 3.59 7.57
CA LYS A 83 5.72 3.51 7.03
C LYS A 83 6.73 4.11 7.99
N LYS A 84 6.47 5.28 8.58
CA LYS A 84 7.36 5.89 9.58
C LYS A 84 7.63 4.92 10.74
N ASN A 85 6.58 4.35 11.31
CA ASN A 85 6.72 3.40 12.42
C ASN A 85 7.48 2.13 12.02
N ALA A 86 7.24 1.64 10.80
CA ALA A 86 7.95 0.47 10.28
C ALA A 86 9.43 0.76 10.01
N TYR A 87 9.78 1.96 9.49
CA TYR A 87 11.18 2.38 9.37
C TYR A 87 11.88 2.47 10.72
N ASP A 88 11.23 3.11 11.71
CA ASP A 88 11.75 3.18 13.08
C ASP A 88 11.95 1.79 13.70
N LEU A 89 11.12 0.82 13.32
CA LEU A 89 11.23 -0.55 13.79
C LEU A 89 12.37 -1.30 13.08
N VAL A 90 12.45 -1.21 11.75
CA VAL A 90 13.47 -1.88 10.94
C VAL A 90 14.87 -1.32 11.23
N SER A 91 15.00 -0.03 11.59
CA SER A 91 16.28 0.57 12.00
C SER A 91 16.87 -0.04 13.28
N LEU A 92 16.12 -0.88 14.00
CA LEU A 92 16.63 -1.65 15.14
C LEU A 92 17.35 -2.94 14.72
N CYS A 93 17.29 -3.32 13.45
CA CYS A 93 18.07 -4.41 12.89
C CYS A 93 19.52 -3.92 12.68
N GLN A 94 20.50 -4.65 13.18
CA GLN A 94 21.92 -4.34 13.04
C GLN A 94 22.53 -4.99 11.80
N ASP A 95 21.95 -6.08 11.33
CA ASP A 95 22.38 -6.78 10.12
C ASP A 95 21.85 -6.02 8.89
N GLU A 96 22.77 -5.43 8.10
CA GLU A 96 22.43 -4.59 6.94
C GLU A 96 21.69 -5.38 5.86
N GLU A 97 22.08 -6.62 5.60
CA GLU A 97 21.43 -7.48 4.60
C GLU A 97 20.00 -7.83 5.03
N ALA A 98 19.83 -8.24 6.27
CA ALA A 98 18.51 -8.53 6.82
C ALA A 98 17.63 -7.27 6.83
N GLN A 99 18.18 -6.11 7.15
CA GLN A 99 17.50 -4.82 7.12
C GLN A 99 17.05 -4.47 5.69
N SER A 100 17.94 -4.58 4.71
CA SER A 100 17.66 -4.30 3.31
C SER A 100 16.52 -5.18 2.78
N ILE A 101 16.57 -6.48 3.03
CA ILE A 101 15.51 -7.43 2.63
C ILE A 101 14.16 -7.08 3.27
N LEU A 102 14.14 -6.68 4.54
CA LEU A 102 12.91 -6.26 5.22
C LEU A 102 12.35 -4.97 4.63
N VAL A 103 13.19 -3.98 4.30
CA VAL A 103 12.79 -2.75 3.62
C VAL A 103 12.19 -3.06 2.26
N ASP A 104 12.89 -3.84 1.45
CA ASP A 104 12.46 -4.18 0.10
C ASP A 104 11.11 -4.89 0.11
N ARG A 105 10.94 -5.88 1.00
CA ARG A 105 9.70 -6.64 1.07
C ARG A 105 8.52 -5.84 1.62
N TYR A 106 8.69 -5.14 2.75
CA TYR A 106 7.57 -4.58 3.51
C TYR A 106 7.35 -3.08 3.31
N LEU A 107 8.39 -2.33 2.96
CA LEU A 107 8.30 -0.87 2.80
C LEU A 107 8.28 -0.45 1.33
N ARG A 108 9.01 -1.17 0.46
CA ARG A 108 9.01 -0.98 -1.00
C ARG A 108 7.99 -1.86 -1.72
N ASN A 109 7.43 -2.86 -1.05
CA ASN A 109 6.41 -3.78 -1.58
C ASN A 109 6.91 -4.67 -2.74
N LEU A 110 8.21 -4.98 -2.80
CA LEU A 110 8.78 -5.81 -3.86
C LEU A 110 8.32 -7.28 -3.73
N LYS A 111 8.23 -7.96 -4.85
CA LYS A 111 7.96 -9.41 -4.88
C LYS A 111 9.19 -10.17 -4.43
N TRP A 112 9.01 -11.41 -3.95
CA TRP A 112 10.14 -12.24 -3.52
C TRP A 112 11.10 -12.57 -4.66
N GLU A 113 10.58 -12.74 -5.86
CA GLU A 113 11.35 -13.00 -7.06
C GLU A 113 12.31 -11.85 -7.38
N ASP A 114 11.82 -10.60 -7.29
CA ASP A 114 12.61 -9.39 -7.52
C ASP A 114 13.70 -9.22 -6.45
N ILE A 115 13.37 -9.52 -5.18
CA ILE A 115 14.33 -9.46 -4.05
C ILE A 115 15.43 -10.50 -4.23
N ILE A 116 15.08 -11.73 -4.62
CA ILE A 116 16.05 -12.81 -4.88
C ILE A 116 16.98 -12.41 -6.03
N ALA A 117 16.43 -11.84 -7.10
CA ALA A 117 17.23 -11.40 -8.25
C ALA A 117 18.17 -10.22 -7.88
N SER A 118 17.70 -9.24 -7.09
CA SER A 118 18.49 -8.05 -6.75
C SER A 118 19.60 -8.31 -5.73
N HIS A 119 19.36 -9.22 -4.78
CA HIS A 119 20.34 -9.54 -3.74
C HIS A 119 21.30 -10.69 -4.11
N HIS A 120 21.08 -11.37 -5.25
CA HIS A 120 21.90 -12.49 -5.72
C HIS A 120 22.06 -13.64 -4.71
N TYR A 121 21.11 -13.82 -3.80
CA TYR A 121 21.06 -14.92 -2.84
C TYR A 121 20.05 -15.98 -3.24
N SER A 122 20.25 -17.21 -2.77
CA SER A 122 19.23 -18.25 -2.89
C SER A 122 17.96 -17.89 -2.09
N LYS A 123 16.82 -18.44 -2.51
CA LYS A 123 15.54 -18.24 -1.80
C LYS A 123 15.66 -18.61 -0.31
N ALA A 124 16.30 -19.73 0.02
CA ALA A 124 16.50 -20.15 1.41
C ALA A 124 17.26 -19.09 2.20
N ARG A 125 18.36 -18.56 1.65
CA ARG A 125 19.17 -17.53 2.31
C ARG A 125 18.44 -16.24 2.55
N ILE A 126 17.59 -15.78 1.60
CA ILE A 126 16.73 -14.60 1.76
C ILE A 126 15.75 -14.79 2.93
N PHE A 127 15.15 -15.99 3.05
CA PHE A 127 14.24 -16.27 4.19
C PHE A 127 14.98 -16.37 5.52
N ASP A 128 16.22 -16.85 5.54
CA ASP A 128 17.06 -16.85 6.76
C ASP A 128 17.37 -15.43 7.21
N PHE A 129 17.80 -14.53 6.31
CA PHE A 129 18.02 -13.11 6.62
C PHE A 129 16.75 -12.44 7.12
N ARG A 130 15.61 -12.68 6.47
CA ARG A 130 14.33 -12.17 6.94
C ARG A 130 14.01 -12.60 8.37
N GLN A 131 14.18 -13.89 8.67
CA GLN A 131 13.91 -14.42 10.01
C GLN A 131 14.88 -13.86 11.05
N LYS A 132 16.16 -13.76 10.71
CA LYS A 132 17.20 -13.17 11.54
C LYS A 132 16.86 -11.72 11.88
N GLY A 133 16.52 -10.90 10.89
CA GLY A 133 16.15 -9.50 11.09
C GLY A 133 14.93 -9.32 12.00
N ILE A 134 13.89 -10.13 11.81
CA ILE A 134 12.70 -10.11 12.67
C ILE A 134 13.05 -10.43 14.13
N ARG A 135 13.93 -11.43 14.37
CA ARG A 135 14.40 -11.79 15.73
C ARG A 135 15.20 -10.67 16.35
N GLU A 136 16.14 -10.07 15.64
CA GLU A 136 16.95 -8.96 16.14
C GLU A 136 16.08 -7.76 16.52
N ILE A 137 15.14 -7.38 15.66
CA ILE A 137 14.17 -6.31 15.96
C ILE A 137 13.38 -6.64 17.23
N ALA A 138 12.89 -7.87 17.38
CA ALA A 138 12.12 -8.28 18.55
C ALA A 138 12.95 -8.17 19.85
N ILE A 139 14.23 -8.56 19.80
CA ILE A 139 15.17 -8.47 20.93
C ILE A 139 15.47 -7.00 21.26
N ASN A 140 15.85 -6.20 20.25
CA ASN A 140 16.27 -4.82 20.44
C ASN A 140 15.10 -3.90 20.87
N THR A 141 13.88 -4.21 20.40
CA THR A 141 12.67 -3.53 20.91
C THR A 141 12.46 -3.77 22.39
N ARG A 142 12.73 -4.99 22.92
CA ARG A 142 12.64 -5.26 24.37
C ARG A 142 13.64 -4.44 25.17
N LYS A 143 14.86 -4.25 24.66
CA LYS A 143 15.90 -3.43 25.30
C LYS A 143 15.57 -1.94 25.31
N LYS A 144 14.87 -1.43 24.28
CA LYS A 144 14.45 -0.02 24.16
C LYS A 144 13.09 0.30 24.81
N CYS A 145 12.34 -0.70 25.28
CA CYS A 145 10.95 -0.58 25.75
C CYS A 145 10.74 0.30 26.99
N HIS A 146 11.77 0.99 27.50
CA HIS A 146 11.57 2.00 28.55
C HIS A 146 11.19 3.39 28.03
N LYS A 147 11.04 3.63 26.70
CA LYS A 147 10.83 4.99 26.15
C LYS A 147 9.74 5.16 25.07
N LYS A 148 9.18 4.12 24.46
CA LYS A 148 8.12 4.27 23.43
C LYS A 148 7.11 3.12 23.49
N ASP A 149 5.84 3.48 23.57
CA ASP A 149 4.73 2.53 23.58
C ASP A 149 4.38 2.11 22.13
N TRP A 150 4.97 0.99 21.67
CA TRP A 150 4.72 0.43 20.31
C TRP A 150 3.42 -0.35 20.20
N THR A 151 2.63 -0.43 21.28
CA THR A 151 1.41 -1.24 21.31
C THR A 151 0.18 -0.53 20.75
N LYS A 152 0.27 0.77 20.47
CA LYS A 152 -0.84 1.60 19.99
C LYS A 152 -1.08 1.56 18.47
N PHE A 153 -0.40 0.65 17.75
CA PHE A 153 -0.46 0.62 16.28
C PHE A 153 -1.03 -0.65 15.69
#